data_58c951a15c88fa1021ae143a374f30ed
#
_entry.id   58c951a15c88fa1021ae143a374f30ed
#
_cell.length_a   1.000
_cell.length_b   1.000
_cell.length_c   1.000
_cell.angle_alpha   90.00
_cell.angle_beta   90.00
_cell.angle_gamma   90.00
#
_symmetry.space_group_name_H-M   'P 1'
#
loop_
_entity.id
_entity.type
_entity.pdbx_description
1 polymer ?
#
loop_
_entity_poly.entity_id
_entity_poly.type
_entity_poly.pdbx_seq_one_letter_code
_entity_poly.pdbx_strand_id
1 'polypeptide(L)'
;DKSDVLIELAQKHAKENQLTIEYLASDAESLIKRQSQSFDIVCCMELLEHVPDPSSLIQACSALAKPGAWVFFSSINRNPRAYLLAIIGAEYLLKLLPRGTHDYKKFIRPSELASSARLAGLTLKQLQGIHYHPLTQNYALTEDISVNYLAALQKRS
;
A
#
# COMPACT_ATOMS: atom_id res chain seq x y z
N ASP A 1 -4.45 -11.93 0.29
CA ASP A 1 -3.34 -12.25 1.20
C ASP A 1 -2.83 -13.66 0.91
N LYS A 2 -1.56 -13.98 1.24
CA LYS A 2 -0.98 -15.32 1.10
C LYS A 2 -1.16 -16.20 2.34
N SER A 3 -1.55 -15.61 3.46
CA SER A 3 -1.71 -16.31 4.74
C SER A 3 -3.14 -16.86 4.89
N ASP A 4 -3.28 -18.17 4.85
CA ASP A 4 -4.58 -18.83 5.09
C ASP A 4 -5.17 -18.45 6.45
N VAL A 5 -4.33 -18.34 7.49
CA VAL A 5 -4.77 -17.95 8.84
C VAL A 5 -5.36 -16.54 8.87
N LEU A 6 -4.73 -15.59 8.17
CA LEU A 6 -5.26 -14.22 8.09
C LEU A 6 -6.54 -14.15 7.26
N ILE A 7 -6.65 -14.96 6.21
CA ILE A 7 -7.87 -15.07 5.41
C ILE A 7 -9.02 -15.65 6.25
N GLU A 8 -8.80 -16.71 6.99
CA GLU A 8 -9.81 -17.29 7.90
C GLU A 8 -10.29 -16.27 8.94
N LEU A 9 -9.35 -15.54 9.55
CA LEU A 9 -9.68 -14.49 10.53
C LEU A 9 -10.51 -13.36 9.89
N ALA A 10 -10.12 -12.91 8.69
CA ALA A 10 -10.83 -11.87 7.95
C ALA A 10 -12.24 -12.31 7.54
N GLN A 11 -12.42 -13.56 7.09
CA GLN A 11 -13.72 -14.14 6.78
C GLN A 11 -14.63 -14.22 8.01
N LYS A 12 -14.07 -14.65 9.17
CA LYS A 12 -14.81 -14.67 10.43
C LYS A 12 -15.28 -13.27 10.81
N HIS A 13 -14.38 -12.28 10.78
CA HIS A 13 -14.73 -10.88 11.08
C HIS A 13 -15.80 -10.33 10.14
N ALA A 14 -15.70 -10.59 8.83
CA ALA A 14 -16.71 -10.17 7.88
C ALA A 14 -18.08 -10.78 8.17
N LYS A 15 -18.12 -12.07 8.50
CA LYS A 15 -19.37 -12.78 8.85
C LYS A 15 -20.00 -12.19 10.12
N GLU A 16 -19.20 -11.93 11.15
CA GLU A 16 -19.70 -11.33 12.41
C GLU A 16 -20.26 -9.93 12.21
N ASN A 17 -19.73 -9.16 11.24
CA ASN A 17 -20.18 -7.81 10.91
C ASN A 17 -21.12 -7.75 9.70
N GLN A 18 -21.62 -8.88 9.20
CA GLN A 18 -22.54 -8.97 8.05
C GLN A 18 -22.02 -8.28 6.78
N LEU A 19 -20.68 -8.34 6.56
CA LEU A 19 -20.03 -7.75 5.39
C LEU A 19 -19.95 -8.76 4.25
N THR A 20 -20.27 -8.31 3.04
CA THR A 20 -20.15 -9.11 1.82
C THR A 20 -18.79 -8.80 1.17
N ILE A 21 -17.74 -9.51 1.62
CA ILE A 21 -16.36 -9.36 1.10
C ILE A 21 -15.84 -10.73 0.70
N GLU A 22 -15.30 -10.84 -0.50
CA GLU A 22 -14.59 -12.04 -0.94
C GLU A 22 -13.13 -11.97 -0.51
N TYR A 23 -12.66 -12.95 0.26
CA TYR A 23 -11.27 -13.08 0.68
C TYR A 23 -10.63 -14.26 -0.04
N LEU A 24 -9.46 -14.01 -0.65
CA LEU A 24 -8.72 -15.01 -1.42
C LEU A 24 -7.32 -15.19 -0.86
N ALA A 25 -6.93 -16.44 -0.61
CA ALA A 25 -5.54 -16.83 -0.33
C ALA A 25 -4.77 -16.87 -1.65
N SER A 26 -4.21 -15.73 -2.08
CA SER A 26 -3.53 -15.59 -3.37
C SER A 26 -2.54 -14.43 -3.35
N ASP A 27 -1.62 -14.42 -4.32
CA ASP A 27 -0.85 -13.23 -4.71
C ASP A 27 -1.50 -12.51 -5.89
N ALA A 28 -1.07 -11.27 -6.12
CA ALA A 28 -1.61 -10.43 -7.18
C ALA A 28 -1.30 -11.01 -8.58
N GLU A 29 -0.12 -11.59 -8.76
CA GLU A 29 0.31 -12.19 -10.03
C GLU A 29 -0.54 -13.40 -10.42
N SER A 30 -0.90 -14.23 -9.45
CA SER A 30 -1.81 -15.37 -9.68
C SER A 30 -3.23 -14.92 -9.98
N LEU A 31 -3.67 -13.81 -9.35
CA LEU A 31 -5.00 -13.25 -9.55
C LEU A 31 -5.20 -12.72 -10.97
N ILE A 32 -4.16 -12.15 -11.60
CA ILE A 32 -4.21 -11.66 -12.99
C ILE A 32 -4.68 -12.75 -13.96
N LYS A 33 -4.24 -14.00 -13.77
CA LYS A 33 -4.63 -15.11 -14.65
C LYS A 33 -6.13 -15.37 -14.67
N ARG A 34 -6.83 -14.96 -13.61
CA ARG A 34 -8.27 -15.19 -13.41
C ARG A 34 -9.10 -13.94 -13.61
N GLN A 35 -8.56 -12.77 -13.26
CA GLN A 35 -9.32 -11.52 -13.13
C GLN A 35 -8.56 -10.31 -13.71
N SER A 36 -7.89 -10.47 -14.86
CA SER A 36 -7.26 -9.34 -15.55
C SER A 36 -8.30 -8.29 -15.95
N GLN A 37 -7.96 -7.02 -15.77
CA GLN A 37 -8.80 -5.85 -16.12
C GLN A 37 -10.24 -5.94 -15.57
N SER A 38 -10.40 -6.42 -14.34
CA SER A 38 -11.72 -6.68 -13.76
C SER A 38 -12.14 -5.66 -12.70
N PHE A 39 -11.20 -4.86 -12.19
CA PHE A 39 -11.45 -3.99 -11.05
C PHE A 39 -11.53 -2.51 -11.44
N ASP A 40 -12.52 -1.81 -10.92
CA ASP A 40 -12.70 -0.36 -11.07
C ASP A 40 -11.78 0.41 -10.14
N ILE A 41 -11.42 -0.19 -8.98
CA ILE A 41 -10.47 0.34 -8.01
C ILE A 41 -9.56 -0.80 -7.54
N VAL A 42 -8.24 -0.54 -7.48
CA VAL A 42 -7.25 -1.43 -6.89
C VAL A 42 -6.52 -0.69 -5.78
N CYS A 43 -6.47 -1.27 -4.58
CA CYS A 43 -5.74 -0.70 -3.44
C CYS A 43 -4.62 -1.66 -3.02
N CYS A 44 -3.40 -1.14 -2.91
CA CYS A 44 -2.21 -1.84 -2.43
C CYS A 44 -1.56 -0.96 -1.36
N MET A 45 -1.95 -1.17 -0.10
CA MET A 45 -1.62 -0.30 1.01
C MET A 45 -0.57 -0.96 1.89
N GLU A 46 0.52 -0.23 2.20
CA GLU A 46 1.62 -0.67 3.10
C GLU A 46 2.15 -2.07 2.76
N LEU A 47 2.28 -2.39 1.47
CA LEU A 47 2.71 -3.71 1.01
C LEU A 47 3.99 -3.66 0.17
N LEU A 48 4.23 -2.56 -0.54
CA LEU A 48 5.33 -2.46 -1.49
C LEU A 48 6.71 -2.64 -0.84
N GLU A 49 6.90 -2.15 0.39
CA GLU A 49 8.12 -2.29 1.18
C GLU A 49 8.36 -3.70 1.73
N HIS A 50 7.36 -4.57 1.65
CA HIS A 50 7.44 -5.94 2.17
C HIS A 50 7.67 -7.00 1.09
N VAL A 51 7.56 -6.63 -0.18
CA VAL A 51 7.76 -7.56 -1.30
C VAL A 51 9.20 -7.52 -1.84
N PRO A 52 9.70 -8.62 -2.41
CA PRO A 52 11.03 -8.66 -3.03
C PRO A 52 11.16 -7.75 -4.25
N ASP A 53 10.11 -7.64 -5.06
CA ASP A 53 10.05 -6.81 -6.26
C ASP A 53 8.78 -5.93 -6.28
N PRO A 54 8.88 -4.70 -5.77
CA PRO A 54 7.78 -3.74 -5.81
C PRO A 54 7.30 -3.41 -7.24
N SER A 55 8.20 -3.44 -8.24
CA SER A 55 7.85 -3.12 -9.61
C SER A 55 6.93 -4.18 -10.21
N SER A 56 7.18 -5.47 -9.94
CA SER A 56 6.29 -6.56 -10.33
C SER A 56 4.89 -6.41 -9.71
N LEU A 57 4.82 -6.08 -8.43
CA LEU A 57 3.54 -5.86 -7.75
C LEU A 57 2.77 -4.65 -8.32
N ILE A 58 3.46 -3.55 -8.66
CA ILE A 58 2.83 -2.39 -9.30
C ILE A 58 2.28 -2.75 -10.69
N GLN A 59 3.02 -3.55 -11.47
CA GLN A 59 2.55 -4.06 -12.76
C GLN A 59 1.32 -4.96 -12.58
N ALA A 60 1.33 -5.84 -11.58
CA ALA A 60 0.20 -6.71 -11.26
C ALA A 60 -1.05 -5.90 -10.89
N CYS A 61 -0.93 -4.89 -10.03
CA CYS A 61 -2.03 -3.99 -9.70
C CYS A 61 -2.58 -3.27 -10.93
N SER A 62 -1.71 -2.81 -11.82
CA SER A 62 -2.14 -2.22 -13.09
C SER A 62 -2.85 -3.22 -13.98
N ALA A 63 -2.36 -4.45 -14.09
CA ALA A 63 -2.98 -5.49 -14.91
C ALA A 63 -4.38 -5.90 -14.41
N LEU A 64 -4.61 -5.85 -13.11
CA LEU A 64 -5.91 -6.12 -12.49
C LEU A 64 -6.93 -4.99 -12.72
N ALA A 65 -6.48 -3.75 -12.79
CA ALA A 65 -7.31 -2.57 -12.99
C ALA A 65 -7.86 -2.50 -14.43
N LYS A 66 -9.10 -2.08 -14.60
CA LYS A 66 -9.70 -1.74 -15.91
C LYS A 66 -9.01 -0.53 -16.54
N PRO A 67 -9.07 -0.34 -17.87
CA PRO A 67 -8.71 0.95 -18.48
C PRO A 67 -9.47 2.10 -17.81
N GLY A 68 -8.78 3.18 -17.46
CA GLY A 68 -9.36 4.33 -16.75
C GLY A 68 -9.59 4.17 -15.26
N ALA A 69 -9.40 2.96 -14.71
CA ALA A 69 -9.60 2.67 -13.28
C ALA A 69 -8.56 3.36 -12.38
N TRP A 70 -8.91 3.49 -11.11
CA TRP A 70 -8.03 4.05 -10.10
C TRP A 70 -7.21 2.97 -9.40
N VAL A 71 -5.94 3.28 -9.15
CA VAL A 71 -5.01 2.44 -8.40
C VAL A 71 -4.40 3.27 -7.28
N PHE A 72 -4.52 2.79 -6.05
CA PHE A 72 -3.99 3.46 -4.88
C PHE A 72 -2.84 2.65 -4.27
N PHE A 73 -1.76 3.34 -3.95
CA PHE A 73 -0.65 2.79 -3.19
C PHE A 73 -0.39 3.62 -1.95
N SER A 74 0.05 3.00 -0.87
CA SER A 74 0.71 3.68 0.24
C SER A 74 2.05 3.04 0.54
N SER A 75 2.98 3.83 1.06
CA SER A 75 4.28 3.36 1.55
C SER A 75 4.97 4.43 2.38
N ILE A 76 6.07 4.03 3.03
CA ILE A 76 6.95 4.92 3.79
C ILE A 76 8.01 5.49 2.85
N ASN A 77 8.21 6.81 2.93
CA ASN A 77 9.17 7.52 2.10
C ASN A 77 10.62 7.21 2.54
N ARG A 78 11.52 6.97 1.60
CA ARG A 78 12.93 6.71 1.90
C ARG A 78 13.73 8.01 2.03
N ASN A 79 13.75 8.57 3.24
CA ASN A 79 14.58 9.73 3.59
C ASN A 79 14.94 9.69 5.10
N PRO A 80 15.90 10.54 5.56
CA PRO A 80 16.33 10.55 6.97
C PRO A 80 15.22 10.87 7.97
N ARG A 81 14.24 11.71 7.60
CA ARG A 81 13.11 12.07 8.47
C ARG A 81 12.19 10.87 8.69
N ALA A 82 11.87 10.14 7.63
CA ALA A 82 11.08 8.92 7.72
C ALA A 82 11.80 7.84 8.55
N TYR A 83 13.11 7.69 8.38
CA TYR A 83 13.91 6.80 9.22
C TYR A 83 13.79 7.14 10.70
N LEU A 84 13.95 8.42 11.04
CA LEU A 84 13.89 8.88 12.44
C LEU A 84 12.50 8.66 13.06
N LEU A 85 11.43 8.96 12.33
CA LEU A 85 10.08 8.90 12.86
C LEU A 85 9.47 7.51 12.78
N ALA A 86 9.59 6.79 11.65
CA ALA A 86 8.98 5.48 11.47
C ALA A 86 9.77 4.36 12.19
N ILE A 87 11.09 4.42 12.20
CA ILE A 87 11.90 3.38 12.85
C ILE A 87 12.24 3.79 14.28
N ILE A 88 12.99 4.89 14.49
CA ILE A 88 13.44 5.26 15.83
C ILE A 88 12.26 5.68 16.70
N GLY A 89 11.35 6.50 16.17
CA GLY A 89 10.18 6.98 16.90
C GLY A 89 9.19 5.87 17.22
N ALA A 90 8.67 5.19 16.20
CA ALA A 90 7.58 4.21 16.37
C ALA A 90 8.05 2.89 16.97
N GLU A 91 9.23 2.37 16.58
CA GLU A 91 9.70 1.05 17.05
C GLU A 91 10.48 1.10 18.35
N TYR A 92 11.34 2.11 18.55
CA TYR A 92 12.25 2.16 19.71
C TYR A 92 11.78 3.08 20.83
N LEU A 93 11.26 4.26 20.50
CA LEU A 93 10.89 5.24 21.51
C LEU A 93 9.46 5.03 22.02
N LEU A 94 8.49 5.00 21.13
CA LEU A 94 7.07 4.88 21.46
C LEU A 94 6.60 3.42 21.57
N LYS A 95 7.37 2.46 21.06
CA LYS A 95 7.05 1.03 21.06
C LYS A 95 5.66 0.72 20.48
N LEU A 96 5.21 1.52 19.53
CA LEU A 96 3.92 1.33 18.83
C LEU A 96 3.97 0.11 17.92
N LEU A 97 5.16 -0.26 17.44
CA LEU A 97 5.41 -1.40 16.57
C LEU A 97 6.55 -2.25 17.14
N PRO A 98 6.59 -3.56 16.85
CA PRO A 98 7.71 -4.43 17.18
C PRO A 98 9.00 -3.92 16.53
N ARG A 99 10.14 -4.12 17.20
CA ARG A 99 11.46 -3.77 16.65
C ARG A 99 11.75 -4.60 15.40
N GLY A 100 12.28 -3.95 14.35
CA GLY A 100 12.60 -4.59 13.09
C GLY A 100 11.40 -4.79 12.17
N THR A 101 10.27 -4.14 12.43
CA THR A 101 9.12 -4.14 11.53
C THR A 101 9.47 -3.51 10.19
N HIS A 102 10.33 -2.48 10.19
CA HIS A 102 10.69 -1.76 8.98
C HIS A 102 12.18 -1.88 8.65
N ASP A 103 12.47 -2.16 7.39
CA ASP A 103 13.82 -2.06 6.80
C ASP A 103 13.90 -0.80 5.94
N TYR A 104 14.68 0.18 6.36
CA TYR A 104 14.86 1.45 5.65
C TYR A 104 15.24 1.28 4.17
N LYS A 105 16.00 0.23 3.83
CA LYS A 105 16.42 -0.04 2.45
C LYS A 105 15.24 -0.38 1.53
N LYS A 106 14.16 -0.86 2.12
CA LYS A 106 12.93 -1.25 1.41
C LYS A 106 11.91 -0.11 1.29
N PHE A 107 12.12 1.00 1.97
CA PHE A 107 11.28 2.19 1.80
C PHE A 107 11.36 2.69 0.36
N ILE A 108 10.26 3.24 -0.14
CA ILE A 108 10.13 3.62 -1.55
C ILE A 108 9.92 5.12 -1.65
N ARG A 109 10.74 5.79 -2.46
CA ARG A 109 10.54 7.21 -2.72
C ARG A 109 9.33 7.42 -3.64
N PRO A 110 8.55 8.49 -3.47
CA PRO A 110 7.46 8.81 -4.39
C PRO A 110 7.89 8.86 -5.87
N SER A 111 9.12 9.32 -6.16
CA SER A 111 9.67 9.34 -7.51
C SER A 111 9.94 7.95 -8.08
N GLU A 112 10.36 6.99 -7.26
CA GLU A 112 10.58 5.60 -7.66
C GLU A 112 9.25 4.91 -7.94
N LEU A 113 8.25 5.10 -7.05
CA LEU A 113 6.89 4.64 -7.30
C LEU A 113 6.34 5.21 -8.62
N ALA A 114 6.45 6.53 -8.82
CA ALA A 114 5.94 7.19 -10.03
C ALA A 114 6.62 6.68 -11.31
N SER A 115 7.92 6.36 -11.25
CA SER A 115 8.66 5.80 -12.38
C SER A 115 8.19 4.38 -12.72
N SER A 116 8.10 3.49 -11.72
CA SER A 116 7.58 2.12 -11.91
C SER A 116 6.13 2.11 -12.37
N ALA A 117 5.30 2.97 -11.80
CA ALA A 117 3.90 3.12 -12.18
C ALA A 117 3.73 3.58 -13.63
N ARG A 118 4.57 4.52 -14.11
CA ARG A 118 4.56 4.98 -15.50
C ARG A 118 4.90 3.86 -16.48
N LEU A 119 5.86 3.01 -16.13
CA LEU A 119 6.21 1.82 -16.92
C LEU A 119 5.07 0.80 -16.93
N ALA A 120 4.30 0.72 -15.85
CA ALA A 120 3.11 -0.13 -15.75
C ALA A 120 1.85 0.50 -16.41
N GLY A 121 1.96 1.63 -17.11
CA GLY A 121 0.81 2.28 -17.75
C GLY A 121 -0.10 3.07 -16.82
N LEU A 122 0.37 3.38 -15.60
CA LEU A 122 -0.34 4.22 -14.65
C LEU A 122 0.13 5.67 -14.70
N THR A 123 -0.78 6.61 -14.50
CA THR A 123 -0.49 8.05 -14.43
C THR A 123 -0.75 8.52 -13.01
N LEU A 124 0.27 9.05 -12.35
CA LEU A 124 0.13 9.64 -11.02
C LEU A 124 -0.73 10.91 -11.10
N LYS A 125 -1.78 10.99 -10.30
CA LYS A 125 -2.72 12.12 -10.22
C LYS A 125 -2.53 12.92 -8.95
N GLN A 126 -2.29 12.26 -7.82
CA GLN A 126 -2.19 12.94 -6.53
C GLN A 126 -1.26 12.18 -5.59
N LEU A 127 -0.56 12.94 -4.75
CA LEU A 127 0.20 12.46 -3.59
C LEU A 127 -0.26 13.21 -2.36
N GLN A 128 -0.48 12.48 -1.26
CA GLN A 128 -0.78 13.06 0.05
C GLN A 128 -0.07 12.26 1.13
N GLY A 129 0.32 12.91 2.22
CA GLY A 129 0.81 12.25 3.42
C GLY A 129 -0.33 11.92 4.38
N ILE A 130 -0.06 11.06 5.34
CA ILE A 130 -0.93 10.77 6.48
C ILE A 130 -0.24 11.29 7.73
N HIS A 131 -0.88 12.22 8.42
CA HIS A 131 -0.44 12.69 9.72
C HIS A 131 -1.25 12.04 10.83
N TYR A 132 -0.55 11.45 11.80
CA TYR A 132 -1.15 10.92 13.02
C TYR A 132 -0.89 11.90 14.18
N HIS A 133 -1.95 12.32 14.85
CA HIS A 133 -1.86 13.18 16.03
C HIS A 133 -2.00 12.34 17.31
N PRO A 134 -0.90 12.07 18.04
CA PRO A 134 -0.91 11.09 19.13
C PRO A 134 -1.80 11.47 20.32
N LEU A 135 -1.98 12.77 20.60
CA LEU A 135 -2.82 13.24 21.72
C LEU A 135 -4.32 13.06 21.43
N THR A 136 -4.75 13.28 20.20
CA THR A 136 -6.16 13.16 19.80
C THR A 136 -6.48 11.82 19.16
N GLN A 137 -5.47 11.00 18.88
CA GLN A 137 -5.57 9.72 18.18
C GLN A 137 -6.25 9.82 16.80
N ASN A 138 -6.18 10.99 16.18
CA ASN A 138 -6.80 11.26 14.88
C ASN A 138 -5.78 11.17 13.75
N TYR A 139 -6.26 10.76 12.57
CA TYR A 139 -5.53 10.77 11.32
C TYR A 139 -6.05 11.89 10.42
N ALA A 140 -5.16 12.55 9.71
CA ALA A 140 -5.50 13.56 8.71
C ALA A 140 -4.63 13.43 7.47
N LEU A 141 -5.21 13.71 6.31
CA LEU A 141 -4.42 13.88 5.08
C LEU A 141 -3.68 15.20 5.11
N THR A 142 -2.47 15.22 4.59
CA THR A 142 -1.58 16.38 4.57
C THR A 142 -0.83 16.47 3.23
N GLU A 143 -0.33 17.64 2.88
CA GLU A 143 0.58 17.82 1.76
C GLU A 143 2.01 17.35 2.07
N ASP A 144 2.36 17.19 3.35
CA ASP A 144 3.67 16.71 3.79
C ASP A 144 3.79 15.19 3.57
N ILE A 145 4.48 14.80 2.50
CA ILE A 145 4.78 13.41 2.14
C ILE A 145 6.16 12.96 2.64
N SER A 146 6.77 13.66 3.57
CA SER A 146 8.14 13.39 3.99
C SER A 146 8.30 12.11 4.81
N VAL A 147 7.26 11.61 5.47
CA VAL A 147 7.32 10.37 6.28
C VAL A 147 6.68 9.21 5.55
N ASN A 148 5.43 9.34 5.21
CA ASN A 148 4.64 8.37 4.46
C ASN A 148 3.86 9.08 3.36
N TYR A 149 3.29 8.32 2.46
CA TYR A 149 2.44 8.91 1.41
C TYR A 149 1.38 7.93 0.90
N LEU A 150 0.29 8.51 0.45
CA LEU A 150 -0.74 7.90 -0.38
C LEU A 150 -0.58 8.42 -1.80
N ALA A 151 -0.57 7.53 -2.76
CA ALA A 151 -0.52 7.85 -4.17
C ALA A 151 -1.82 7.40 -4.85
N ALA A 152 -2.51 8.33 -5.49
CA ALA A 152 -3.65 8.05 -6.35
C ALA A 152 -3.18 8.09 -7.82
N LEU A 153 -3.35 6.98 -8.51
CA LEU A 153 -2.95 6.81 -9.90
C LEU A 153 -4.15 6.37 -10.74
N GLN A 154 -4.10 6.68 -12.02
CA GLN A 154 -5.13 6.27 -12.97
C GLN A 154 -4.51 5.44 -14.08
N LYS A 155 -5.10 4.30 -14.40
CA LYS A 155 -4.68 3.48 -15.52
C LYS A 155 -5.03 4.21 -16.83
N ARG A 156 -4.08 4.23 -17.76
CA ARG A 156 -4.32 4.77 -19.09
C ARG A 156 -5.38 3.96 -19.81
N SER A 157 -6.20 4.65 -20.59
CA SER A 157 -7.19 4.05 -21.49
C SER A 157 -6.53 3.27 -22.60
#